data_6d8d0c093d3e0c22c1bef20bec6ee32f
#
_entry.id   6d8d0c093d3e0c22c1bef20bec6ee32f
#
_cell.length_a   1.000
_cell.length_b   1.000
_cell.length_c   1.000
_cell.angle_alpha   90.00
_cell.angle_beta   90.00
_cell.angle_gamma   90.00
#
_symmetry.space_group_name_H-M   'P 1'
#
loop_
_entity.id
_entity.type
_entity.pdbx_description
1 polymer ?
#
loop_
_entity_poly.entity_id
_entity_poly.type
_entity_poly.pdbx_seq_one_letter_code
_entity_poly.pdbx_strand_id
1 'polypeptide(L)'
;MSQIVDFFQYLLNSEEIIRTGGLVLITLIVLIENGLFFGFFLPGDYLLFLSGVFTGTKLLNVPLWLLLSCIFGAAVIGSLTGYLTGYYFGARIKDRPDSLFFKQKYIENTREAFIKYGNGALIISRFLPIVRTFAPLLAGLIHMPVRFFMLYNVIGGALWVITLVGGGFFFGERFPWIVDYVQYIIIFFLAVTTFTVIKGYLNARKENKGKEA
;
A
#
# COMPACT_ATOMS: atom_id res chain seq x y z
N MET A 1 5.78 11.54 25.34
CA MET A 1 4.48 11.26 24.69
C MET A 1 4.15 12.25 23.60
N SER A 2 4.53 13.54 23.73
CA SER A 2 4.37 14.56 22.68
C SER A 2 5.09 14.21 21.37
N GLN A 3 6.35 13.82 21.41
CA GLN A 3 7.16 13.54 20.21
C GLN A 3 6.59 12.44 19.30
N ILE A 4 5.93 11.43 19.89
CA ILE A 4 5.28 10.36 19.12
C ILE A 4 4.01 10.91 18.44
N VAL A 5 3.22 11.70 19.15
CA VAL A 5 2.02 12.34 18.61
C VAL A 5 2.40 13.31 17.49
N ASP A 6 3.44 14.13 17.72
CA ASP A 6 3.96 15.10 16.74
C ASP A 6 4.48 14.38 15.48
N PHE A 7 5.17 13.25 15.65
CA PHE A 7 5.63 12.42 14.54
C PHE A 7 4.45 11.83 13.71
N PHE A 8 3.40 11.34 14.38
CA PHE A 8 2.21 10.86 13.67
C PHE A 8 1.44 12.00 13.01
N GLN A 9 1.35 13.17 13.63
CA GLN A 9 0.75 14.35 13.00
C GLN A 9 1.55 14.80 11.77
N TYR A 10 2.88 14.78 11.84
CA TYR A 10 3.74 15.05 10.69
C TYR A 10 3.52 14.05 9.55
N LEU A 11 3.43 12.75 9.84
CA LEU A 11 3.14 11.71 8.83
C LEU A 11 1.74 11.82 8.24
N LEU A 12 0.79 12.41 8.96
CA LEU A 12 -0.56 12.68 8.45
C LEU A 12 -0.65 14.00 7.68
N ASN A 13 0.35 14.89 7.81
CA ASN A 13 0.41 16.15 7.10
C ASN A 13 1.16 16.01 5.78
N SER A 14 0.46 15.55 4.73
CA SER A 14 1.06 15.32 3.42
C SER A 14 1.66 16.54 2.78
N GLU A 15 1.10 17.73 3.03
CA GLU A 15 1.63 18.98 2.50
C GLU A 15 2.99 19.27 3.11
N GLU A 16 3.17 19.02 4.40
CA GLU A 16 4.44 19.18 5.10
C GLU A 16 5.49 18.14 4.66
N ILE A 17 5.08 16.90 4.43
CA ILE A 17 5.92 15.83 3.86
C ILE A 17 6.42 16.24 2.47
N ILE A 18 5.52 16.69 1.60
CA ILE A 18 5.85 17.10 0.24
C ILE A 18 6.77 18.32 0.26
N ARG A 19 6.49 19.30 1.13
CA ARG A 19 7.26 20.53 1.25
C ARG A 19 8.67 20.29 1.81
N THR A 20 8.81 19.43 2.82
CA THR A 20 10.08 19.23 3.55
C THR A 20 10.98 18.19 2.87
N GLY A 21 10.42 17.08 2.44
CA GLY A 21 11.18 15.93 1.90
C GLY A 21 11.04 15.73 0.41
N GLY A 22 10.05 16.36 -0.21
CA GLY A 22 9.81 16.28 -1.64
C GLY A 22 9.78 14.85 -2.17
N LEU A 23 10.33 14.65 -3.34
CA LEU A 23 10.38 13.36 -4.04
C LEU A 23 11.04 12.25 -3.21
N VAL A 24 12.12 12.57 -2.48
CA VAL A 24 12.90 11.56 -1.73
C VAL A 24 12.05 10.95 -0.62
N LEU A 25 11.40 11.79 0.18
CA LEU A 25 10.60 11.33 1.31
C LEU A 25 9.36 10.55 0.84
N ILE A 26 8.69 11.01 -0.22
CA ILE A 26 7.57 10.30 -0.83
C ILE A 26 8.01 8.91 -1.30
N THR A 27 9.14 8.83 -2.01
CA THR A 27 9.70 7.57 -2.52
C THR A 27 10.04 6.60 -1.38
N LEU A 28 10.64 7.10 -0.29
CA LEU A 28 10.97 6.30 0.88
C LEU A 28 9.72 5.79 1.60
N ILE A 29 8.70 6.63 1.77
CA ILE A 29 7.44 6.23 2.39
C ILE A 29 6.81 5.09 1.57
N VAL A 30 6.74 5.22 0.24
CA VAL A 30 6.19 4.19 -0.64
C VAL A 30 7.01 2.89 -0.59
N LEU A 31 8.34 3.00 -0.54
CA LEU A 31 9.23 1.84 -0.41
C LEU A 31 8.97 1.08 0.89
N ILE A 32 8.90 1.81 2.01
CA ILE A 32 8.67 1.26 3.35
C ILE A 32 7.26 0.64 3.43
N GLU A 33 6.26 1.35 2.93
CA GLU A 33 4.87 0.90 2.95
C GLU A 33 4.66 -0.40 2.17
N ASN A 34 5.27 -0.52 0.98
CA ASN A 34 5.16 -1.73 0.16
C ASN A 34 6.12 -2.85 0.59
N GLY A 35 7.21 -2.52 1.30
CA GLY A 35 8.26 -3.48 1.67
C GLY A 35 8.10 -4.07 3.07
N LEU A 36 7.52 -3.32 4.00
CA LEU A 36 7.37 -3.74 5.38
C LEU A 36 5.94 -4.19 5.68
N PHE A 37 5.85 -5.30 6.39
CA PHE A 37 4.58 -5.87 6.85
C PHE A 37 3.70 -4.87 7.66
N PHE A 38 4.34 -3.95 8.38
CA PHE A 38 3.65 -2.91 9.15
C PHE A 38 3.39 -1.62 8.36
N GLY A 39 3.77 -1.57 7.09
CA GLY A 39 3.65 -0.39 6.24
C GLY A 39 2.21 0.05 5.96
N PHE A 40 1.22 -0.83 6.15
CA PHE A 40 -0.20 -0.51 5.89
C PHE A 40 -0.78 0.61 6.77
N PHE A 41 -0.09 1.00 7.86
CA PHE A 41 -0.47 2.17 8.66
C PHE A 41 -0.05 3.50 8.03
N LEU A 42 0.88 3.47 7.05
CA LEU A 42 1.29 4.67 6.38
C LEU A 42 0.24 5.07 5.34
N PRO A 43 -0.11 6.33 5.29
CA PRO A 43 -1.17 6.82 4.41
C PRO A 43 -0.65 7.08 2.99
N GLY A 44 -0.10 6.05 2.32
CA GLY A 44 0.56 6.20 1.03
C GLY A 44 -0.38 6.55 -0.12
N ASP A 45 -1.58 5.97 -0.17
CA ASP A 45 -2.48 6.17 -1.32
C ASP A 45 -2.86 7.65 -1.52
N TYR A 46 -3.23 8.35 -0.44
CA TYR A 46 -3.54 9.75 -0.56
C TYR A 46 -2.29 10.59 -0.80
N LEU A 47 -1.12 10.21 -0.21
CA LEU A 47 0.15 10.88 -0.45
C LEU A 47 0.54 10.81 -1.93
N LEU A 48 0.31 9.66 -2.59
CA LEU A 48 0.54 9.50 -4.02
C LEU A 48 -0.39 10.39 -4.84
N PHE A 49 -1.67 10.39 -4.51
CA PHE A 49 -2.64 11.24 -5.20
C PHE A 49 -2.27 12.72 -5.06
N LEU A 50 -1.96 13.19 -3.83
CA LEU A 50 -1.55 14.56 -3.59
C LEU A 50 -0.20 14.91 -4.23
N SER A 51 0.75 13.98 -4.26
CA SER A 51 2.01 14.21 -4.98
C SER A 51 1.78 14.45 -6.47
N GLY A 52 0.78 13.76 -7.06
CA GLY A 52 0.32 14.03 -8.41
C GLY A 52 -0.29 15.42 -8.56
N VAL A 53 -1.20 15.81 -7.66
CA VAL A 53 -1.85 17.13 -7.65
C VAL A 53 -0.81 18.27 -7.54
N PHE A 54 0.20 18.11 -6.69
CA PHE A 54 1.21 19.16 -6.45
C PHE A 54 2.40 19.10 -7.42
N THR A 55 2.49 18.10 -8.28
CA THR A 55 3.56 17.99 -9.28
C THR A 55 3.58 19.20 -10.22
N GLY A 56 4.76 19.75 -10.45
CA GLY A 56 4.94 20.95 -11.26
C GLY A 56 4.56 22.28 -10.57
N THR A 57 4.08 22.23 -9.32
CA THR A 57 3.81 23.42 -8.50
C THR A 57 5.05 23.82 -7.69
N LYS A 58 4.95 24.96 -6.98
CA LYS A 58 6.01 25.40 -6.05
C LYS A 58 6.24 24.44 -4.87
N LEU A 59 5.25 23.61 -4.53
CA LEU A 59 5.34 22.63 -3.46
C LEU A 59 6.14 21.41 -3.86
N LEU A 60 5.96 20.94 -5.12
CA LEU A 60 6.69 19.79 -5.66
C LEU A 60 7.15 20.11 -7.08
N ASN A 61 8.28 20.84 -7.16
CA ASN A 61 8.89 21.23 -8.44
C ASN A 61 9.67 20.07 -9.08
N VAL A 62 8.94 19.02 -9.47
CA VAL A 62 9.49 17.80 -10.08
C VAL A 62 8.65 17.48 -11.32
N PRO A 63 9.25 17.07 -12.44
CA PRO A 63 8.51 16.65 -13.61
C PRO A 63 7.76 15.33 -13.33
N LEU A 64 6.54 15.21 -13.88
CA LEU A 64 5.66 14.06 -13.65
C LEU A 64 6.32 12.71 -13.96
N TRP A 65 7.09 12.62 -15.06
CA TRP A 65 7.76 11.37 -15.45
C TRP A 65 8.78 10.90 -14.38
N LEU A 66 9.48 11.83 -13.73
CA LEU A 66 10.44 11.50 -12.68
C LEU A 66 9.71 11.03 -11.41
N LEU A 67 8.63 11.71 -11.03
CA LEU A 67 7.78 11.31 -9.91
C LEU A 67 7.22 9.89 -10.13
N LEU A 68 6.62 9.64 -11.31
CA LEU A 68 6.08 8.33 -11.68
C LEU A 68 7.15 7.23 -11.62
N SER A 69 8.35 7.50 -12.18
CA SER A 69 9.44 6.52 -12.23
C SER A 69 9.98 6.17 -10.85
N CYS A 70 10.19 7.17 -9.99
CA CYS A 70 10.70 6.95 -8.63
C CYS A 70 9.70 6.18 -7.77
N ILE A 71 8.42 6.58 -7.80
CA ILE A 71 7.37 5.90 -7.04
C ILE A 71 7.15 4.48 -7.56
N PHE A 72 7.13 4.29 -8.87
CA PHE A 72 7.00 2.97 -9.48
C PHE A 72 8.16 2.06 -9.08
N GLY A 73 9.41 2.54 -9.16
CA GLY A 73 10.58 1.80 -8.71
C GLY A 73 10.48 1.41 -7.23
N ALA A 74 10.12 2.35 -6.36
CA ALA A 74 9.93 2.11 -4.93
C ALA A 74 8.83 1.06 -4.67
N ALA A 75 7.70 1.13 -5.38
CA ALA A 75 6.60 0.19 -5.23
C ALA A 75 7.00 -1.24 -5.67
N VAL A 76 7.74 -1.36 -6.78
CA VAL A 76 8.21 -2.67 -7.29
C VAL A 76 9.26 -3.27 -6.36
N ILE A 77 10.24 -2.47 -5.93
CA ILE A 77 11.32 -2.92 -5.04
C ILE A 77 10.75 -3.25 -3.65
N GLY A 78 9.88 -2.40 -3.10
CA GLY A 78 9.22 -2.65 -1.83
C GLY A 78 8.44 -3.96 -1.84
N SER A 79 7.61 -4.19 -2.84
CA SER A 79 6.88 -5.46 -2.97
C SER A 79 7.81 -6.67 -3.15
N LEU A 80 8.94 -6.50 -3.85
CA LEU A 80 9.94 -7.57 -3.98
C LEU A 80 10.57 -7.91 -2.64
N THR A 81 10.87 -6.92 -1.79
CA THR A 81 11.38 -7.19 -0.43
C THR A 81 10.35 -7.94 0.41
N GLY A 82 9.07 -7.58 0.32
CA GLY A 82 7.97 -8.33 0.96
C GLY A 82 7.89 -9.78 0.47
N TYR A 83 7.98 -10.00 -0.85
CA TYR A 83 8.02 -11.35 -1.43
C TYR A 83 9.22 -12.16 -0.94
N LEU A 84 10.42 -11.59 -0.95
CA LEU A 84 11.64 -12.28 -0.49
C LEU A 84 11.56 -12.61 1.00
N THR A 85 10.99 -11.71 1.81
CA THR A 85 10.74 -11.97 3.22
C THR A 85 9.82 -13.19 3.40
N GLY A 86 8.73 -13.26 2.65
CA GLY A 86 7.83 -14.42 2.64
C GLY A 86 8.52 -15.69 2.17
N TYR A 87 9.33 -15.61 1.12
CA TYR A 87 10.02 -16.74 0.53
C TYR A 87 11.06 -17.38 1.49
N TYR A 88 11.89 -16.55 2.11
CA TYR A 88 12.97 -17.04 2.99
C TYR A 88 12.53 -17.32 4.42
N PHE A 89 11.61 -16.53 4.94
CA PHE A 89 11.16 -16.64 6.33
C PHE A 89 9.82 -17.36 6.48
N GLY A 90 9.14 -17.64 5.37
CA GLY A 90 7.80 -18.24 5.36
C GLY A 90 7.73 -19.60 6.04
N ALA A 91 8.76 -20.45 5.90
CA ALA A 91 8.84 -21.74 6.59
C ALA A 91 8.83 -21.57 8.12
N ARG A 92 9.64 -20.62 8.65
CA ARG A 92 9.69 -20.33 10.09
C ARG A 92 8.39 -19.72 10.64
N ILE A 93 7.62 -19.06 9.77
CA ILE A 93 6.36 -18.42 10.11
C ILE A 93 5.24 -19.47 10.08
N LYS A 94 5.30 -20.42 9.15
CA LYS A 94 4.30 -21.49 8.98
C LYS A 94 4.24 -22.44 10.17
N ASP A 95 5.36 -22.68 10.84
CA ASP A 95 5.47 -23.58 12.00
C ASP A 95 5.13 -22.89 13.33
N ARG A 96 4.81 -21.60 13.33
CA ARG A 96 4.37 -20.89 14.53
C ARG A 96 2.87 -21.08 14.79
N PRO A 97 2.45 -21.20 16.07
CA PRO A 97 1.04 -21.20 16.42
C PRO A 97 0.37 -19.89 15.96
N ASP A 98 -0.91 -19.95 15.68
CA ASP A 98 -1.72 -18.81 15.24
C ASP A 98 -1.45 -17.58 16.13
N SER A 99 -1.05 -16.47 15.51
CA SER A 99 -0.85 -15.17 16.14
C SER A 99 -1.93 -14.19 15.67
N LEU A 100 -2.12 -13.09 16.43
CA LEU A 100 -3.11 -12.04 16.09
C LEU A 100 -2.97 -11.51 14.66
N PHE A 101 -1.75 -11.47 14.13
CA PHE A 101 -1.44 -10.97 12.79
C PHE A 101 -1.18 -12.07 11.75
N PHE A 102 -1.03 -13.33 12.19
CA PHE A 102 -0.65 -14.42 11.30
C PHE A 102 -1.46 -15.68 11.66
N LYS A 103 -2.54 -15.90 10.92
CA LYS A 103 -3.35 -17.12 11.02
C LYS A 103 -3.12 -17.99 9.79
N GLN A 104 -2.99 -19.28 9.97
CA GLN A 104 -2.86 -20.26 8.88
C GLN A 104 -4.02 -20.14 7.88
N LYS A 105 -5.21 -19.75 8.34
CA LYS A 105 -6.37 -19.47 7.51
C LYS A 105 -6.13 -18.37 6.47
N TYR A 106 -5.31 -17.34 6.78
CA TYR A 106 -4.99 -16.29 5.79
C TYR A 106 -4.10 -16.81 4.66
N ILE A 107 -3.22 -17.76 4.97
CA ILE A 107 -2.38 -18.42 3.97
C ILE A 107 -3.26 -19.25 3.04
N GLU A 108 -4.18 -20.04 3.60
CA GLU A 108 -5.07 -20.88 2.81
C GLU A 108 -6.04 -20.04 1.97
N ASN A 109 -6.69 -19.03 2.54
CA ASN A 109 -7.54 -18.11 1.79
C ASN A 109 -6.78 -17.41 0.64
N THR A 110 -5.51 -17.07 0.86
CA THR A 110 -4.68 -16.48 -0.20
C THR A 110 -4.35 -17.50 -1.27
N ARG A 111 -4.01 -18.72 -0.87
CA ARG A 111 -3.79 -19.84 -1.80
C ARG A 111 -5.04 -20.11 -2.64
N GLU A 112 -6.22 -20.16 -2.02
CA GLU A 112 -7.50 -20.28 -2.72
C GLU A 112 -7.76 -19.10 -3.67
N ALA A 113 -7.45 -17.86 -3.24
CA ALA A 113 -7.56 -16.69 -4.10
C ALA A 113 -6.63 -16.78 -5.32
N PHE A 114 -5.38 -17.25 -5.14
CA PHE A 114 -4.47 -17.49 -6.27
C PHE A 114 -4.96 -18.63 -7.18
N ILE A 115 -5.58 -19.68 -6.62
CA ILE A 115 -6.17 -20.74 -7.42
C ILE A 115 -7.37 -20.21 -8.20
N LYS A 116 -8.25 -19.43 -7.55
CA LYS A 116 -9.50 -18.92 -8.14
C LYS A 116 -9.30 -17.79 -9.14
N TYR A 117 -8.46 -16.82 -8.82
CA TYR A 117 -8.24 -15.61 -9.61
C TYR A 117 -6.92 -15.64 -10.39
N GLY A 118 -6.15 -16.71 -10.23
CA GLY A 118 -4.83 -16.84 -10.82
C GLY A 118 -3.85 -15.78 -10.30
N ASN A 119 -2.77 -15.63 -11.04
CA ASN A 119 -1.72 -14.66 -10.70
C ASN A 119 -2.21 -13.19 -10.80
N GLY A 120 -3.32 -12.92 -11.49
CA GLY A 120 -3.96 -11.60 -11.57
C GLY A 120 -4.46 -11.07 -10.22
N ALA A 121 -4.63 -11.95 -9.21
CA ALA A 121 -4.95 -11.55 -7.85
C ALA A 121 -3.94 -10.53 -7.29
N LEU A 122 -2.66 -10.60 -7.69
CA LEU A 122 -1.62 -9.64 -7.31
C LEU A 122 -1.88 -8.22 -7.83
N ILE A 123 -2.48 -8.07 -9.02
CA ILE A 123 -2.83 -6.76 -9.57
C ILE A 123 -3.97 -6.16 -8.76
N ILE A 124 -5.03 -6.94 -8.54
CA ILE A 124 -6.23 -6.49 -7.81
C ILE A 124 -5.88 -6.16 -6.35
N SER A 125 -5.00 -6.96 -5.73
CA SER A 125 -4.57 -6.76 -4.35
C SER A 125 -3.97 -5.37 -4.10
N ARG A 126 -3.34 -4.75 -5.09
CA ARG A 126 -2.73 -3.42 -4.96
C ARG A 126 -3.72 -2.30 -4.72
N PHE A 127 -4.97 -2.48 -5.14
CA PHE A 127 -6.05 -1.51 -4.91
C PHE A 127 -6.75 -1.70 -3.55
N LEU A 128 -6.34 -2.71 -2.78
CA LEU A 128 -6.86 -2.98 -1.45
C LEU A 128 -5.76 -2.69 -0.41
N PRO A 129 -5.87 -1.63 0.39
CA PRO A 129 -4.77 -1.11 1.23
C PRO A 129 -4.10 -2.16 2.12
N ILE A 130 -4.87 -3.03 2.77
CA ILE A 130 -4.35 -4.10 3.61
C ILE A 130 -3.76 -5.23 2.76
N VAL A 131 -4.50 -5.66 1.72
CA VAL A 131 -4.14 -6.85 0.94
C VAL A 131 -2.84 -6.63 0.17
N ARG A 132 -2.57 -5.39 -0.29
CA ARG A 132 -1.37 -5.08 -1.07
C ARG A 132 -0.06 -5.32 -0.33
N THR A 133 -0.03 -5.08 0.99
CA THR A 133 1.18 -5.31 1.80
C THR A 133 1.37 -6.79 2.12
N PHE A 134 0.27 -7.53 2.27
CA PHE A 134 0.31 -8.96 2.58
C PHE A 134 0.47 -9.84 1.33
N ALA A 135 -0.09 -9.45 0.18
CA ALA A 135 -0.08 -10.28 -1.02
C ALA A 135 1.33 -10.65 -1.49
N PRO A 136 2.34 -9.75 -1.52
CA PRO A 136 3.72 -10.11 -1.85
C PRO A 136 4.32 -11.10 -0.85
N LEU A 137 4.11 -10.89 0.45
CA LEU A 137 4.58 -11.78 1.51
C LEU A 137 4.00 -13.18 1.34
N LEU A 138 2.69 -13.27 1.11
CA LEU A 138 1.99 -14.53 0.94
C LEU A 138 2.38 -15.22 -0.38
N ALA A 139 2.59 -14.47 -1.46
CA ALA A 139 3.12 -15.02 -2.71
C ALA A 139 4.51 -15.65 -2.52
N GLY A 140 5.36 -15.01 -1.72
CA GLY A 140 6.66 -15.57 -1.32
C GLY A 140 6.51 -16.84 -0.48
N LEU A 141 5.62 -16.83 0.51
CA LEU A 141 5.37 -17.95 1.42
C LEU A 141 4.85 -19.21 0.70
N ILE A 142 4.01 -19.06 -0.32
CA ILE A 142 3.55 -20.18 -1.15
C ILE A 142 4.55 -20.58 -2.24
N HIS A 143 5.76 -19.97 -2.24
CA HIS A 143 6.82 -20.21 -3.22
C HIS A 143 6.39 -19.99 -4.67
N MET A 144 5.58 -18.93 -4.91
CA MET A 144 5.20 -18.53 -6.26
C MET A 144 6.46 -18.30 -7.11
N PRO A 145 6.55 -18.80 -8.36
CA PRO A 145 7.72 -18.56 -9.19
C PRO A 145 7.96 -17.04 -9.39
N VAL A 146 9.17 -16.59 -9.10
CA VAL A 146 9.54 -15.16 -9.12
C VAL A 146 9.23 -14.46 -10.44
N ARG A 147 9.29 -15.17 -11.57
CA ARG A 147 8.97 -14.62 -12.90
C ARG A 147 7.51 -14.15 -12.98
N PHE A 148 6.59 -14.96 -12.51
CA PHE A 148 5.17 -14.58 -12.48
C PHE A 148 4.92 -13.49 -11.46
N PHE A 149 5.51 -13.61 -10.25
CA PHE A 149 5.42 -12.55 -9.26
C PHE A 149 5.87 -11.20 -9.84
N MET A 150 7.07 -11.13 -10.43
CA MET A 150 7.62 -9.88 -11.00
C MET A 150 6.75 -9.32 -12.13
N LEU A 151 6.25 -10.18 -13.02
CA LEU A 151 5.37 -9.75 -14.11
C LEU A 151 4.13 -9.02 -13.56
N TYR A 152 3.41 -9.65 -12.63
CA TYR A 152 2.18 -9.08 -12.06
C TYR A 152 2.47 -7.93 -11.09
N ASN A 153 3.63 -7.95 -10.41
CA ASN A 153 4.11 -6.86 -9.58
C ASN A 153 4.37 -5.59 -10.39
N VAL A 154 5.05 -5.72 -11.53
CA VAL A 154 5.33 -4.60 -12.46
C VAL A 154 4.04 -4.06 -13.06
N ILE A 155 3.18 -4.91 -13.62
CA ILE A 155 1.91 -4.49 -14.21
C ILE A 155 1.01 -3.82 -13.17
N GLY A 156 0.80 -4.46 -12.03
CA GLY A 156 -0.02 -3.93 -10.96
C GLY A 156 0.54 -2.64 -10.36
N GLY A 157 1.89 -2.55 -10.22
CA GLY A 157 2.59 -1.35 -9.77
C GLY A 157 2.40 -0.18 -10.73
N ALA A 158 2.56 -0.42 -12.03
CA ALA A 158 2.35 0.59 -13.05
C ALA A 158 0.90 1.11 -13.03
N LEU A 159 -0.08 0.21 -13.04
CA LEU A 159 -1.50 0.59 -13.00
C LEU A 159 -1.82 1.40 -11.73
N TRP A 160 -1.36 0.97 -10.57
CA TRP A 160 -1.61 1.65 -9.30
C TRP A 160 -1.00 3.06 -9.27
N VAL A 161 0.28 3.20 -9.67
CA VAL A 161 0.98 4.49 -9.70
C VAL A 161 0.36 5.43 -10.73
N ILE A 162 0.07 4.96 -11.94
CA ILE A 162 -0.57 5.76 -12.98
C ILE A 162 -1.96 6.22 -12.54
N THR A 163 -2.73 5.35 -11.89
CA THR A 163 -4.07 5.70 -11.41
C THR A 163 -4.02 6.76 -10.32
N LEU A 164 -3.15 6.62 -9.32
CA LEU A 164 -3.10 7.56 -8.20
C LEU A 164 -2.35 8.84 -8.55
N VAL A 165 -1.09 8.73 -9.00
CA VAL A 165 -0.27 9.90 -9.30
C VAL A 165 -0.73 10.59 -10.58
N GLY A 166 -0.96 9.81 -11.63
CA GLY A 166 -1.46 10.34 -12.91
C GLY A 166 -2.86 10.92 -12.79
N GLY A 167 -3.75 10.24 -12.04
CA GLY A 167 -5.06 10.76 -11.69
C GLY A 167 -4.97 12.06 -10.89
N GLY A 168 -4.13 12.10 -9.84
CA GLY A 168 -3.87 13.31 -9.06
C GLY A 168 -3.40 14.48 -9.92
N PHE A 169 -2.43 14.23 -10.81
CA PHE A 169 -1.94 15.24 -11.74
C PHE A 169 -3.05 15.77 -12.67
N PHE A 170 -3.79 14.88 -13.30
CA PHE A 170 -4.89 15.24 -14.18
C PHE A 170 -5.95 16.09 -13.47
N PHE A 171 -6.34 15.70 -12.26
CA PHE A 171 -7.32 16.44 -11.48
C PHE A 171 -6.76 17.78 -10.98
N GLY A 172 -5.49 17.83 -10.57
CA GLY A 172 -4.83 19.07 -10.12
C GLY A 172 -4.70 20.09 -11.26
N GLU A 173 -4.37 19.63 -12.47
CA GLU A 173 -4.26 20.50 -13.65
C GLU A 173 -5.63 20.99 -14.15
N ARG A 174 -6.62 20.10 -14.20
CA ARG A 174 -7.94 20.40 -14.73
C ARG A 174 -8.84 21.16 -13.77
N PHE A 175 -8.66 20.93 -12.46
CA PHE A 175 -9.49 21.51 -11.41
C PHE A 175 -8.59 22.12 -10.30
N PRO A 176 -7.97 23.29 -10.55
CA PRO A 176 -7.05 23.91 -9.57
C PRO A 176 -7.66 24.12 -8.18
N TRP A 177 -8.99 24.29 -8.11
CA TRP A 177 -9.72 24.42 -6.86
C TRP A 177 -9.68 23.16 -5.97
N ILE A 178 -9.26 22.00 -6.52
CA ILE A 178 -9.16 20.75 -5.76
C ILE A 178 -8.14 20.86 -4.62
N VAL A 179 -7.16 21.75 -4.76
CA VAL A 179 -6.15 22.03 -3.73
C VAL A 179 -6.81 22.60 -2.46
N ASP A 180 -7.88 23.38 -2.59
CA ASP A 180 -8.61 23.95 -1.45
C ASP A 180 -9.40 22.87 -0.67
N TYR A 181 -9.64 21.72 -1.33
CA TYR A 181 -10.40 20.60 -0.77
C TYR A 181 -9.52 19.39 -0.41
N VAL A 182 -8.20 19.57 -0.37
CA VAL A 182 -7.23 18.49 -0.04
C VAL A 182 -7.58 17.80 1.28
N GLN A 183 -8.03 18.54 2.30
CA GLN A 183 -8.45 17.99 3.58
C GLN A 183 -9.60 16.97 3.45
N TYR A 184 -10.56 17.20 2.55
CA TYR A 184 -11.66 16.26 2.31
C TYR A 184 -11.21 15.01 1.56
N ILE A 185 -10.23 15.16 0.67
CA ILE A 185 -9.61 14.05 -0.03
C ILE A 185 -8.88 13.14 0.97
N ILE A 186 -8.12 13.73 1.89
CA ILE A 186 -7.46 12.99 2.98
C ILE A 186 -8.49 12.26 3.83
N ILE A 187 -9.55 12.94 4.26
CA ILE A 187 -10.63 12.34 5.06
C ILE A 187 -11.28 11.16 4.30
N PHE A 188 -11.53 11.32 2.99
CA PHE A 188 -12.10 10.26 2.16
C PHE A 188 -11.19 9.01 2.14
N PHE A 189 -9.90 9.17 1.85
CA PHE A 189 -8.96 8.04 1.82
C PHE A 189 -8.81 7.38 3.20
N LEU A 190 -8.74 8.18 4.27
CA LEU A 190 -8.69 7.67 5.64
C LEU A 190 -9.98 6.91 6.00
N ALA A 191 -11.15 7.42 5.60
CA ALA A 191 -12.42 6.75 5.83
C ALA A 191 -12.50 5.40 5.10
N VAL A 192 -12.07 5.33 3.83
CA VAL A 192 -12.01 4.09 3.04
C VAL A 192 -11.06 3.09 3.69
N THR A 193 -9.87 3.52 4.09
CA THR A 193 -8.89 2.66 4.77
C THR A 193 -9.43 2.16 6.10
N THR A 194 -9.95 3.06 6.94
CA THR A 194 -10.52 2.72 8.25
C THR A 194 -11.70 1.76 8.11
N PHE A 195 -12.60 2.02 7.17
CA PHE A 195 -13.74 1.13 6.90
C PHE A 195 -13.29 -0.27 6.50
N THR A 196 -12.27 -0.37 5.65
CA THR A 196 -11.71 -1.65 5.20
C THR A 196 -11.08 -2.43 6.37
N VAL A 197 -10.33 -1.73 7.24
CA VAL A 197 -9.74 -2.32 8.46
C VAL A 197 -10.83 -2.81 9.41
N ILE A 198 -11.82 -1.97 9.70
CA ILE A 198 -12.92 -2.34 10.61
C ILE A 198 -13.70 -3.53 10.07
N LYS A 199 -14.05 -3.52 8.78
CA LYS A 199 -14.76 -4.64 8.13
C LYS A 199 -13.95 -5.93 8.20
N GLY A 200 -12.65 -5.87 7.94
CA GLY A 200 -11.74 -7.00 8.08
C GLY A 200 -11.71 -7.54 9.52
N TYR A 201 -11.61 -6.67 10.51
CA TYR A 201 -11.63 -7.04 11.93
C TYR A 201 -12.96 -7.67 12.37
N LEU A 202 -14.10 -7.07 11.97
CA LEU A 202 -15.43 -7.58 12.31
C LEU A 202 -15.70 -8.93 11.68
N ASN A 203 -15.28 -9.16 10.44
CA ASN A 203 -15.40 -10.46 9.79
C ASN A 203 -14.55 -11.52 10.50
N ALA A 204 -13.31 -11.21 10.85
CA ALA A 204 -12.44 -12.10 11.62
C ALA A 204 -13.04 -12.45 13.00
N ARG A 205 -13.71 -11.50 13.65
CA ARG A 205 -14.38 -11.73 14.95
C ARG A 205 -15.63 -12.60 14.83
N LYS A 206 -16.43 -12.43 13.77
CA LYS A 206 -17.62 -13.26 13.51
C LYS A 206 -17.25 -14.73 13.28
N GLU A 207 -16.18 -14.97 12.54
CA GLU A 207 -15.69 -16.33 12.27
C GLU A 207 -15.15 -17.04 13.52
N ASN A 208 -14.54 -16.31 14.45
CA ASN A 208 -14.08 -16.89 15.71
C ASN A 208 -15.27 -17.31 16.60
N LYS A 209 -16.34 -16.51 16.65
CA LYS A 209 -17.55 -16.87 17.43
C LYS A 209 -18.33 -18.06 16.86
N GLY A 210 -18.29 -18.30 15.55
CA GLY A 210 -18.94 -19.45 14.92
C GLY A 210 -18.17 -20.78 15.08
N LYS A 211 -16.97 -20.76 15.66
CA LYS A 211 -16.17 -21.96 15.97
C LYS A 211 -16.21 -22.38 17.44
N GLU A 212 -16.72 -21.51 18.32
CA GLU A 212 -16.90 -21.77 19.76
C GLU A 212 -18.32 -22.23 20.10
N ALA A 213 -19.24 -22.23 19.12
CA ALA A 213 -20.60 -22.76 19.21
C ALA A 213 -20.73 -24.05 18.42
#